data_11345468f4dc8436dfcd577d22fb3bc7
#
_entry.id   11345468f4dc8436dfcd577d22fb3bc7
#
_cell.length_a   1.000
_cell.length_b   1.000
_cell.length_c   1.000
_cell.angle_alpha   90.00
_cell.angle_beta   90.00
_cell.angle_gamma   90.00
#
_symmetry.space_group_name_H-M   'P 1'
#
loop_
_entity.id
_entity.type
_entity.pdbx_description
1 polymer ?
#
loop_
_entity_poly.entity_id
_entity_poly.type
_entity_poly.pdbx_seq_one_letter_code
_entity_poly.pdbx_strand_id
1 'polypeptide(L)'
;LPLGDGIVLESGTGSIAFGICDGRVERCGGWGHQIGDEGSGWWIGKQLLAAFSRESDGRAPRGALHDVVMEGLGLAEEFDIIGYVRDDLADDRTKTAALSRLAARAAESGDPEAVAIFEAAAGELAELAVVLSRELFGRGEAGGLEGGAGEEPVAVTYAGGTYKVGELILGPLRAMLPAWCKLVDPAYDPDMGAVLLLRDRLG
;
A
#
# COMPACT_ATOMS: atom_id res chain seq x y z
N LEU A 1 -13.30 -8.94 5.58
CA LEU A 1 -14.57 -9.46 5.10
C LEU A 1 -14.83 -10.80 5.80
N PRO A 2 -15.58 -10.89 6.87
CA PRO A 2 -15.93 -12.19 7.38
C PRO A 2 -17.09 -12.73 6.52
N LEU A 3 -16.76 -13.53 5.50
CA LEU A 3 -17.71 -14.33 4.73
C LEU A 3 -18.72 -13.55 3.86
N GLY A 4 -18.41 -12.30 3.48
CA GLY A 4 -19.23 -11.50 2.60
C GLY A 4 -18.48 -11.04 1.34
N ASP A 5 -19.22 -10.60 0.34
CA ASP A 5 -18.67 -10.03 -0.88
C ASP A 5 -17.90 -8.74 -0.62
N GLY A 6 -16.83 -8.52 -1.37
CA GLY A 6 -15.99 -7.32 -1.23
C GLY A 6 -14.55 -7.55 -1.64
N ILE A 7 -13.70 -6.58 -1.34
CA ILE A 7 -12.29 -6.56 -1.72
C ILE A 7 -11.44 -6.40 -0.47
N VAL A 8 -10.32 -7.12 -0.39
CA VAL A 8 -9.28 -6.92 0.61
C VAL A 8 -8.00 -6.48 -0.08
N LEU A 9 -7.43 -5.38 0.39
CA LEU A 9 -6.11 -4.86 0.00
C LEU A 9 -5.09 -5.33 1.04
N GLU A 10 -4.17 -6.18 0.66
CA GLU A 10 -3.08 -6.62 1.52
C GLU A 10 -1.80 -5.87 1.15
N SER A 11 -1.22 -5.14 2.11
CA SER A 11 0.03 -4.41 1.93
C SER A 11 0.91 -4.54 3.17
N GLY A 12 2.02 -5.24 2.97
CA GLY A 12 3.08 -5.47 3.95
C GLY A 12 4.44 -5.31 3.28
N THR A 13 5.26 -6.37 3.27
CA THR A 13 6.51 -6.40 2.48
C THR A 13 6.22 -6.32 0.99
N GLY A 14 5.17 -6.98 0.49
CA GLY A 14 4.61 -6.85 -0.86
C GLY A 14 3.17 -6.38 -0.81
N SER A 15 2.51 -6.28 -1.97
CA SER A 15 1.11 -5.88 -2.09
C SER A 15 0.33 -6.79 -3.03
N ILE A 16 -0.93 -7.03 -2.70
CA ILE A 16 -1.89 -7.81 -3.49
C ILE A 16 -3.30 -7.43 -3.07
N ALA A 17 -4.25 -7.57 -3.99
CA ALA A 17 -5.67 -7.47 -3.68
C ALA A 17 -6.39 -8.77 -4.03
N PHE A 18 -7.37 -9.14 -3.23
CA PHE A 18 -8.32 -10.21 -3.50
C PHE A 18 -9.74 -9.68 -3.43
N GLY A 19 -10.57 -10.09 -4.37
CA GLY A 19 -12.00 -9.81 -4.37
C GLY A 19 -12.81 -11.10 -4.33
N ILE A 20 -13.97 -11.03 -3.68
CA ILE A 20 -14.96 -12.12 -3.63
C ILE A 20 -16.32 -11.53 -3.98
N CYS A 21 -17.03 -12.16 -4.91
CA CYS A 21 -18.38 -11.82 -5.30
C CYS A 21 -19.14 -13.08 -5.72
N ASP A 22 -20.27 -13.40 -5.08
CA ASP A 22 -21.07 -14.59 -5.36
C ASP A 22 -20.25 -15.89 -5.45
N GLY A 23 -19.25 -16.03 -4.59
CA GLY A 23 -18.35 -17.19 -4.54
C GLY A 23 -17.24 -17.20 -5.60
N ARG A 24 -17.21 -16.26 -6.55
CA ARG A 24 -16.04 -16.03 -7.42
C ARG A 24 -14.95 -15.33 -6.65
N VAL A 25 -13.71 -15.78 -6.82
CA VAL A 25 -12.53 -15.19 -6.22
C VAL A 25 -11.56 -14.77 -7.32
N GLU A 26 -11.17 -13.51 -7.32
CA GLU A 26 -10.18 -12.97 -8.25
C GLU A 26 -9.08 -12.24 -7.47
N ARG A 27 -7.91 -12.12 -8.10
CA ARG A 27 -6.80 -11.35 -7.54
C ARG A 27 -6.32 -10.27 -8.50
N CYS A 28 -5.78 -9.19 -7.95
CA CYS A 28 -5.05 -8.17 -8.69
C CYS A 28 -3.75 -7.85 -7.98
N GLY A 29 -2.66 -7.64 -8.71
CA GLY A 29 -1.33 -7.46 -8.14
C GLY A 29 -0.69 -8.77 -7.64
N GLY A 30 0.27 -8.68 -6.71
CA GLY A 30 0.98 -9.83 -6.16
C GLY A 30 1.96 -10.50 -7.13
N TRP A 31 2.56 -9.72 -8.02
CA TRP A 31 3.54 -10.20 -9.00
C TRP A 31 4.96 -10.27 -8.45
N GLY A 32 5.16 -9.84 -7.21
CA GLY A 32 6.46 -9.78 -6.57
C GLY A 32 7.21 -8.47 -6.88
N HIS A 33 8.16 -8.16 -6.02
CA HIS A 33 8.83 -6.84 -5.96
C HIS A 33 9.64 -6.45 -7.20
N GLN A 34 10.03 -7.42 -8.06
CA GLN A 34 10.80 -7.13 -9.28
C GLN A 34 9.95 -6.53 -10.40
N ILE A 35 8.64 -6.83 -10.43
CA ILE A 35 7.73 -6.45 -11.50
C ILE A 35 6.37 -5.94 -10.98
N GLY A 36 6.22 -5.77 -9.68
CA GLY A 36 4.99 -5.35 -9.00
C GLY A 36 5.26 -4.95 -7.56
N ASP A 37 4.32 -5.28 -6.67
CA ASP A 37 4.31 -4.93 -5.26
C ASP A 37 4.24 -3.41 -5.03
N GLU A 38 3.65 -2.65 -5.97
CA GLU A 38 3.42 -1.21 -5.88
C GLU A 38 2.53 -0.91 -4.65
N GLY A 39 2.82 0.18 -3.95
CA GLY A 39 2.12 0.55 -2.72
C GLY A 39 2.49 -0.28 -1.49
N SER A 40 3.43 -1.23 -1.59
CA SER A 40 3.94 -2.01 -0.46
C SER A 40 5.02 -1.28 0.33
N GLY A 41 5.37 -1.82 1.50
CA GLY A 41 6.49 -1.32 2.30
C GLY A 41 7.82 -1.37 1.54
N TRP A 42 8.05 -2.42 0.73
CA TRP A 42 9.24 -2.50 -0.12
C TRP A 42 9.25 -1.36 -1.16
N TRP A 43 8.11 -1.13 -1.83
CA TRP A 43 7.99 -0.06 -2.81
C TRP A 43 8.23 1.32 -2.16
N ILE A 44 7.60 1.57 -0.99
CA ILE A 44 7.80 2.81 -0.22
C ILE A 44 9.27 2.99 0.17
N GLY A 45 9.93 1.93 0.65
CA GLY A 45 11.35 1.96 0.99
C GLY A 45 12.24 2.28 -0.21
N LYS A 46 11.92 1.74 -1.38
CA LYS A 46 12.61 2.05 -2.63
C LYS A 46 12.40 3.50 -3.07
N GLN A 47 11.17 4.03 -2.96
CA GLN A 47 10.89 5.44 -3.25
C GLN A 47 11.64 6.38 -2.29
N LEU A 48 11.71 6.04 -1.01
CA LEU A 48 12.51 6.79 -0.03
C LEU A 48 13.97 6.91 -0.46
N LEU A 49 14.62 5.79 -0.86
CA LEU A 49 16.01 5.80 -1.32
C LEU A 49 16.18 6.62 -2.60
N ALA A 50 15.20 6.56 -3.52
CA ALA A 50 15.20 7.35 -4.74
C ALA A 50 15.07 8.86 -4.42
N ALA A 51 14.16 9.24 -3.51
CA ALA A 51 14.00 10.62 -3.07
C ALA A 51 15.27 11.14 -2.38
N PHE A 52 15.85 10.38 -1.46
CA PHE A 52 17.11 10.72 -0.80
C PHE A 52 18.23 11.01 -1.81
N SER A 53 18.39 10.15 -2.82
CA SER A 53 19.41 10.37 -3.85
C SER A 53 19.21 11.67 -4.65
N ARG A 54 17.95 12.02 -4.94
CA ARG A 54 17.61 13.25 -5.65
C ARG A 54 17.90 14.50 -4.83
N GLU A 55 17.61 14.46 -3.53
CA GLU A 55 17.92 15.53 -2.59
C GLU A 55 19.44 15.69 -2.41
N SER A 56 20.19 14.59 -2.30
CA SER A 56 21.64 14.59 -2.20
C SER A 56 22.31 15.16 -3.44
N ASP A 57 21.81 14.85 -4.64
CA ASP A 57 22.31 15.38 -5.91
C ASP A 57 21.89 16.84 -6.19
N GLY A 58 21.00 17.44 -5.40
CA GLY A 58 20.39 18.74 -5.68
C GLY A 58 19.35 18.74 -6.80
N ARG A 59 18.85 17.55 -7.20
CA ARG A 59 17.74 17.41 -8.17
C ARG A 59 16.37 17.69 -7.54
N ALA A 60 16.30 17.69 -6.21
CA ALA A 60 15.15 18.09 -5.41
C ALA A 60 15.65 18.93 -4.23
N PRO A 61 14.80 19.82 -3.66
CA PRO A 61 15.12 20.53 -2.43
C PRO A 61 15.34 19.54 -1.29
N ARG A 62 16.35 19.77 -0.45
CA ARG A 62 16.53 18.99 0.78
C ARG A 62 15.44 19.30 1.78
N GLY A 63 14.82 18.23 2.28
CA GLY A 63 13.80 18.26 3.30
C GLY A 63 14.17 17.45 4.53
N ALA A 64 13.19 17.24 5.41
CA ALA A 64 13.37 16.39 6.59
C ALA A 64 13.66 14.93 6.21
N LEU A 65 13.22 14.48 5.02
CA LEU A 65 13.49 13.14 4.49
C LEU A 65 14.99 12.86 4.44
N HIS A 66 15.79 13.80 3.94
CA HIS A 66 17.25 13.65 3.85
C HIS A 66 17.87 13.40 5.24
N ASP A 67 17.54 14.25 6.21
CA ASP A 67 18.12 14.15 7.56
C ASP A 67 17.65 12.86 8.27
N VAL A 68 16.39 12.48 8.10
CA VAL A 68 15.84 11.24 8.64
C VAL A 68 16.54 10.01 8.08
N VAL A 69 16.91 10.01 6.81
CA VAL A 69 17.64 8.89 6.19
C VAL A 69 19.10 8.87 6.70
N MET A 70 19.79 10.02 6.71
CA MET A 70 21.18 10.11 7.21
C MET A 70 21.28 9.59 8.65
N GLU A 71 20.41 10.08 9.54
CA GLU A 71 20.36 9.66 10.94
C GLU A 71 19.94 8.20 11.09
N GLY A 72 18.83 7.84 10.44
CA GLY A 72 18.19 6.53 10.62
C GLY A 72 19.03 5.36 10.13
N LEU A 73 19.91 5.59 9.15
CA LEU A 73 20.84 4.60 8.61
C LEU A 73 22.26 4.76 9.15
N GLY A 74 22.53 5.81 9.94
CA GLY A 74 23.84 6.06 10.52
C GLY A 74 24.91 6.41 9.47
N LEU A 75 24.53 7.10 8.39
CA LEU A 75 25.43 7.48 7.31
C LEU A 75 26.31 8.65 7.76
N ALA A 76 27.62 8.57 7.54
CA ALA A 76 28.55 9.67 7.79
C ALA A 76 28.56 10.67 6.63
N GLU A 77 28.45 10.15 5.40
CA GLU A 77 28.36 10.91 4.16
C GLU A 77 27.23 10.34 3.27
N GLU A 78 26.69 11.16 2.37
CA GLU A 78 25.55 10.80 1.50
C GLU A 78 25.85 9.57 0.64
N PHE A 79 27.10 9.45 0.14
CA PHE A 79 27.51 8.33 -0.70
C PHE A 79 27.62 6.99 0.05
N ASP A 80 27.64 6.99 1.39
CA ASP A 80 27.63 5.75 2.19
C ASP A 80 26.37 4.93 1.93
N ILE A 81 25.29 5.56 1.44
CA ILE A 81 24.05 4.88 1.04
C ILE A 81 24.28 3.77 0.02
N ILE A 82 25.28 3.92 -0.86
CA ILE A 82 25.62 2.91 -1.87
C ILE A 82 26.13 1.64 -1.20
N GLY A 83 27.01 1.80 -0.21
CA GLY A 83 27.51 0.68 0.61
C GLY A 83 26.37 0.02 1.40
N TYR A 84 25.54 0.83 2.05
CA TYR A 84 24.40 0.35 2.80
C TYR A 84 23.42 -0.47 1.92
N VAL A 85 23.06 0.01 0.73
CA VAL A 85 22.18 -0.72 -0.20
C VAL A 85 22.81 -2.04 -0.66
N ARG A 86 24.11 -2.03 -0.98
CA ARG A 86 24.82 -3.21 -1.46
C ARG A 86 25.00 -4.27 -0.37
N ASP A 87 25.43 -3.86 0.83
CA ASP A 87 25.93 -4.78 1.85
C ASP A 87 24.88 -5.07 2.95
N ASP A 88 24.12 -4.06 3.37
CA ASP A 88 23.13 -4.21 4.44
C ASP A 88 21.77 -4.62 3.92
N LEU A 89 21.26 -3.98 2.86
CA LEU A 89 20.00 -4.40 2.24
C LEU A 89 20.17 -5.69 1.44
N ALA A 90 21.27 -5.81 0.64
CA ALA A 90 21.66 -7.03 -0.08
C ALA A 90 20.48 -7.70 -0.82
N ASP A 91 19.63 -6.92 -1.50
CA ASP A 91 18.39 -7.33 -2.17
C ASP A 91 17.33 -7.99 -1.25
N ASP A 92 17.50 -7.91 0.07
CA ASP A 92 16.50 -8.38 1.02
C ASP A 92 15.28 -7.45 1.01
N ARG A 93 14.18 -7.96 0.46
CA ARG A 93 12.93 -7.21 0.34
C ARG A 93 12.33 -6.82 1.69
N THR A 94 12.57 -7.61 2.75
CA THR A 94 12.05 -7.32 4.10
C THR A 94 12.82 -6.17 4.73
N LYS A 95 14.13 -6.13 4.57
CA LYS A 95 14.97 -5.03 5.01
C LYS A 95 14.62 -3.74 4.27
N THR A 96 14.44 -3.82 2.95
CA THR A 96 14.01 -2.67 2.14
C THR A 96 12.62 -2.17 2.58
N ALA A 97 11.67 -3.08 2.82
CA ALA A 97 10.35 -2.72 3.33
C ALA A 97 10.41 -2.04 4.71
N ALA A 98 11.37 -2.40 5.55
CA ALA A 98 11.55 -1.76 6.85
C ALA A 98 11.90 -0.26 6.77
N LEU A 99 12.45 0.20 5.64
CA LEU A 99 12.75 1.61 5.38
C LEU A 99 11.48 2.47 5.30
N SER A 100 10.31 1.87 5.02
CA SER A 100 9.02 2.58 5.05
C SER A 100 8.76 3.31 6.36
N ARG A 101 9.36 2.86 7.47
CA ARG A 101 9.30 3.54 8.76
C ARG A 101 10.05 4.86 8.78
N LEU A 102 11.15 4.97 8.05
CA LEU A 102 11.87 6.24 7.90
C LEU A 102 11.07 7.20 7.03
N ALA A 103 10.45 6.70 5.95
CA ALA A 103 9.52 7.49 5.16
C ALA A 103 8.37 8.04 6.02
N ALA A 104 7.79 7.21 6.90
CA ALA A 104 6.74 7.65 7.81
C ALA A 104 7.23 8.75 8.79
N ARG A 105 8.42 8.58 9.40
CA ARG A 105 9.04 9.62 10.26
C ARG A 105 9.21 10.95 9.53
N ALA A 106 9.69 10.91 8.29
CA ALA A 106 9.86 12.12 7.48
C ALA A 106 8.50 12.78 7.17
N ALA A 107 7.49 12.00 6.79
CA ALA A 107 6.14 12.49 6.53
C ALA A 107 5.48 13.09 7.78
N GLU A 108 5.65 12.46 8.96
CA GLU A 108 5.19 12.98 10.26
C GLU A 108 5.88 14.31 10.63
N SER A 109 7.11 14.54 10.14
CA SER A 109 7.82 15.81 10.27
C SER A 109 7.36 16.88 9.26
N GLY A 110 6.38 16.56 8.41
CA GLY A 110 5.81 17.46 7.41
C GLY A 110 6.62 17.53 6.11
N ASP A 111 7.50 16.56 5.84
CA ASP A 111 8.25 16.50 4.60
C ASP A 111 7.33 16.21 3.41
N PRO A 112 7.26 17.11 2.40
CA PRO A 112 6.31 16.98 1.30
C PRO A 112 6.60 15.81 0.37
N GLU A 113 7.88 15.46 0.18
CA GLU A 113 8.27 14.33 -0.68
C GLU A 113 7.89 13.00 0.00
N ALA A 114 8.12 12.91 1.31
CA ALA A 114 7.71 11.74 2.08
C ALA A 114 6.19 11.56 2.12
N VAL A 115 5.43 12.64 2.25
CA VAL A 115 3.96 12.62 2.14
C VAL A 115 3.54 12.14 0.75
N ALA A 116 4.13 12.68 -0.31
CA ALA A 116 3.84 12.31 -1.70
C ALA A 116 4.11 10.82 -1.98
N ILE A 117 5.13 10.21 -1.34
CA ILE A 117 5.39 8.77 -1.43
C ILE A 117 4.19 7.96 -0.91
N PHE A 118 3.59 8.34 0.23
CA PHE A 118 2.43 7.65 0.77
C PHE A 118 1.16 7.90 -0.05
N GLU A 119 0.98 9.10 -0.58
CA GLU A 119 -0.11 9.40 -1.52
C GLU A 119 -0.02 8.54 -2.78
N ALA A 120 1.17 8.43 -3.36
CA ALA A 120 1.41 7.57 -4.51
C ALA A 120 1.17 6.08 -4.17
N ALA A 121 1.65 5.61 -3.01
CA ALA A 121 1.38 4.24 -2.55
C ALA A 121 -0.11 3.96 -2.40
N ALA A 122 -0.88 4.91 -1.87
CA ALA A 122 -2.32 4.81 -1.76
C ALA A 122 -3.01 4.75 -3.13
N GLY A 123 -2.50 5.49 -4.11
CA GLY A 123 -2.97 5.45 -5.51
C GLY A 123 -2.82 4.07 -6.14
N GLU A 124 -1.64 3.48 -6.01
CA GLU A 124 -1.36 2.12 -6.50
C GLU A 124 -2.32 1.08 -5.86
N LEU A 125 -2.53 1.16 -4.54
CA LEU A 125 -3.46 0.28 -3.84
C LEU A 125 -4.92 0.51 -4.24
N ALA A 126 -5.32 1.77 -4.47
CA ALA A 126 -6.66 2.10 -4.95
C ALA A 126 -6.92 1.51 -6.34
N GLU A 127 -5.92 1.53 -7.23
CA GLU A 127 -6.04 0.96 -8.57
C GLU A 127 -6.35 -0.54 -8.52
N LEU A 128 -5.72 -1.31 -7.62
CA LEU A 128 -6.02 -2.73 -7.44
C LEU A 128 -7.49 -2.95 -7.06
N ALA A 129 -8.02 -2.13 -6.15
CA ALA A 129 -9.43 -2.20 -5.76
C ALA A 129 -10.37 -1.84 -6.91
N VAL A 130 -10.03 -0.80 -7.68
CA VAL A 130 -10.82 -0.36 -8.84
C VAL A 130 -10.90 -1.46 -9.89
N VAL A 131 -9.79 -2.11 -10.21
CA VAL A 131 -9.75 -3.23 -11.18
C VAL A 131 -10.68 -4.36 -10.71
N LEU A 132 -10.52 -4.82 -9.46
CA LEU A 132 -11.38 -5.89 -8.93
C LEU A 132 -12.86 -5.49 -8.83
N SER A 133 -13.15 -4.22 -8.54
CA SER A 133 -14.53 -3.75 -8.51
C SER A 133 -15.21 -3.81 -9.88
N ARG A 134 -14.45 -3.60 -10.95
CA ARG A 134 -14.93 -3.76 -12.33
C ARG A 134 -15.12 -5.22 -12.71
N GLU A 135 -14.11 -6.03 -12.48
CA GLU A 135 -14.06 -7.45 -12.89
C GLU A 135 -15.10 -8.32 -12.17
N LEU A 136 -15.32 -8.09 -10.87
CA LEU A 136 -16.20 -8.92 -10.06
C LEU A 136 -17.60 -8.33 -9.88
N PHE A 137 -17.72 -7.02 -9.78
CA PHE A 137 -18.96 -6.33 -9.42
C PHE A 137 -19.55 -5.52 -10.58
N GLY A 138 -18.92 -5.54 -11.77
CA GLY A 138 -19.38 -4.82 -12.95
C GLY A 138 -19.45 -3.30 -12.78
N ARG A 139 -18.61 -2.72 -11.90
CA ARG A 139 -18.62 -1.29 -11.59
C ARG A 139 -17.75 -0.49 -12.54
N GLY A 140 -18.18 0.71 -12.92
CA GLY A 140 -17.33 1.67 -13.66
C GLY A 140 -17.02 1.32 -15.11
N GLU A 141 -17.74 0.41 -15.76
CA GLU A 141 -17.67 0.21 -17.20
C GLU A 141 -18.34 1.37 -17.96
N ALA A 142 -17.78 1.73 -19.13
CA ALA A 142 -18.37 2.75 -20.01
C ALA A 142 -19.74 2.30 -20.51
N GLY A 143 -20.82 2.81 -19.90
CA GLY A 143 -22.22 2.45 -20.18
C GLY A 143 -22.89 1.57 -19.11
N GLY A 144 -22.15 1.04 -18.17
CA GLY A 144 -22.64 0.41 -16.93
C GLY A 144 -22.62 1.44 -15.82
N LEU A 145 -23.76 1.69 -15.25
CA LEU A 145 -24.12 2.54 -14.12
C LEU A 145 -22.93 3.04 -13.28
N GLU A 146 -22.65 4.35 -13.33
CA GLU A 146 -22.23 5.07 -12.12
C GLU A 146 -23.19 4.56 -11.04
N GLY A 147 -22.70 3.70 -10.11
CA GLY A 147 -23.49 2.92 -9.16
C GLY A 147 -24.94 3.32 -9.13
N GLY A 148 -25.84 2.50 -9.66
CA GLY A 148 -27.25 2.85 -9.82
C GLY A 148 -27.76 3.45 -8.52
N ALA A 149 -28.54 4.51 -8.59
CA ALA A 149 -29.10 5.15 -7.41
C ALA A 149 -29.84 4.08 -6.59
N GLY A 150 -29.23 3.59 -5.50
CA GLY A 150 -29.75 2.54 -4.64
C GLY A 150 -28.87 1.29 -4.47
N GLU A 151 -27.76 1.13 -5.20
CA GLU A 151 -26.84 0.02 -4.98
C GLU A 151 -25.81 0.36 -3.90
N GLU A 152 -25.57 -0.60 -2.98
CA GLU A 152 -24.56 -0.43 -1.95
C GLU A 152 -23.13 -0.39 -2.56
N PRO A 153 -22.23 0.46 -2.05
CA PRO A 153 -20.86 0.48 -2.51
C PRO A 153 -20.14 -0.82 -2.18
N VAL A 154 -19.22 -1.24 -3.06
CA VAL A 154 -18.35 -2.39 -2.83
C VAL A 154 -17.47 -2.11 -1.60
N ALA A 155 -17.55 -2.97 -0.60
CA ALA A 155 -16.72 -2.86 0.59
C ALA A 155 -15.27 -3.19 0.23
N VAL A 156 -14.36 -2.26 0.54
CA VAL A 156 -12.91 -2.43 0.41
C VAL A 156 -12.31 -2.40 1.81
N THR A 157 -11.73 -3.50 2.25
CA THR A 157 -11.02 -3.56 3.52
C THR A 157 -9.52 -3.73 3.30
N TYR A 158 -8.73 -3.67 4.35
CA TYR A 158 -7.29 -3.68 4.25
C TYR A 158 -6.64 -4.55 5.33
N ALA A 159 -5.42 -5.07 5.04
CA ALA A 159 -4.61 -5.84 5.96
C ALA A 159 -3.12 -5.60 5.69
N GLY A 160 -2.29 -5.75 6.71
CA GLY A 160 -0.83 -5.70 6.59
C GLY A 160 -0.18 -4.51 7.28
N GLY A 161 1.15 -4.58 7.33
CA GLY A 161 1.97 -3.66 8.14
C GLY A 161 2.03 -2.23 7.61
N THR A 162 1.83 -2.03 6.31
CA THR A 162 1.87 -0.71 5.67
C THR A 162 0.76 0.21 6.20
N TYR A 163 -0.40 -0.33 6.56
CA TYR A 163 -1.52 0.46 7.07
C TYR A 163 -1.36 0.94 8.52
N LYS A 164 -0.31 0.48 9.23
CA LYS A 164 -0.02 0.93 10.61
C LYS A 164 0.35 2.41 10.70
N VAL A 165 0.68 3.06 9.58
CA VAL A 165 0.90 4.51 9.52
C VAL A 165 -0.40 5.32 9.56
N GLY A 166 -1.57 4.66 9.64
CA GLY A 166 -2.88 5.29 9.84
C GLY A 166 -3.29 6.21 8.69
N GLU A 167 -3.75 7.41 9.03
CA GLU A 167 -4.30 8.37 8.07
C GLU A 167 -3.30 8.84 7.01
N LEU A 168 -2.01 8.64 7.21
CA LEU A 168 -1.00 8.97 6.20
C LEU A 168 -1.21 8.19 4.88
N ILE A 169 -1.70 6.95 4.97
CA ILE A 169 -2.04 6.14 3.80
C ILE A 169 -3.56 5.93 3.63
N LEU A 170 -4.30 5.78 4.74
CA LEU A 170 -5.75 5.52 4.69
C LEU A 170 -6.54 6.75 4.23
N GLY A 171 -6.10 7.95 4.57
CA GLY A 171 -6.72 9.20 4.12
C GLY A 171 -6.69 9.33 2.59
N PRO A 172 -5.51 9.34 1.96
CA PRO A 172 -5.38 9.34 0.51
C PRO A 172 -6.09 8.16 -0.16
N LEU A 173 -5.95 6.94 0.37
CA LEU A 173 -6.62 5.75 -0.17
C LEU A 173 -8.15 5.95 -0.22
N ARG A 174 -8.73 6.43 0.87
CA ARG A 174 -10.18 6.73 0.95
C ARG A 174 -10.61 7.80 -0.07
N ALA A 175 -9.78 8.82 -0.27
CA ALA A 175 -10.06 9.90 -1.22
C ALA A 175 -9.94 9.48 -2.69
N MET A 176 -9.08 8.50 -3.00
CA MET A 176 -8.82 8.02 -4.36
C MET A 176 -9.78 6.90 -4.79
N LEU A 177 -10.44 6.23 -3.84
CA LEU A 177 -11.46 5.25 -4.17
C LEU A 177 -12.68 5.94 -4.80
N PRO A 178 -13.22 5.41 -5.90
CA PRO A 178 -14.42 5.97 -6.53
C PRO A 178 -15.65 5.78 -5.64
N ALA A 179 -16.71 6.53 -5.90
CA ALA A 179 -17.93 6.54 -5.08
C ALA A 179 -18.63 5.17 -4.95
N TRP A 180 -18.40 4.25 -5.89
CA TRP A 180 -18.91 2.88 -5.82
C TRP A 180 -18.04 1.92 -5.00
N CYS A 181 -16.94 2.40 -4.42
CA CYS A 181 -16.12 1.67 -3.47
C CYS A 181 -16.13 2.40 -2.11
N LYS A 182 -16.18 1.66 -1.02
CA LYS A 182 -16.15 2.21 0.33
C LYS A 182 -15.05 1.54 1.15
N LEU A 183 -14.07 2.32 1.59
CA LEU A 183 -13.07 1.83 2.53
C LEU A 183 -13.73 1.57 3.89
N VAL A 184 -13.58 0.35 4.40
CA VAL A 184 -14.11 -0.09 5.70
C VAL A 184 -13.00 -0.69 6.54
N ASP A 185 -13.07 -0.45 7.84
CA ASP A 185 -12.11 -1.00 8.78
C ASP A 185 -12.19 -2.53 8.82
N PRO A 186 -11.06 -3.23 9.02
CA PRO A 186 -11.05 -4.68 9.20
C PRO A 186 -11.91 -5.07 10.39
N ALA A 187 -12.87 -5.98 10.19
CA ALA A 187 -13.72 -6.48 11.27
C ALA A 187 -12.96 -7.42 12.22
N TYR A 188 -11.87 -8.03 11.74
CA TYR A 188 -11.04 -8.98 12.48
C TYR A 188 -9.58 -8.85 12.07
N ASP A 189 -8.69 -9.23 12.99
CA ASP A 189 -7.28 -9.43 12.64
C ASP A 189 -7.14 -10.54 11.59
N PRO A 190 -6.11 -10.49 10.73
CA PRO A 190 -5.91 -11.46 9.63
C PRO A 190 -5.93 -12.93 10.10
N ASP A 191 -5.34 -13.22 11.25
CA ASP A 191 -5.31 -14.58 11.84
C ASP A 191 -6.71 -15.07 12.18
N MET A 192 -7.55 -14.21 12.75
CA MET A 192 -8.95 -14.54 13.07
C MET A 192 -9.77 -14.72 11.79
N GLY A 193 -9.52 -13.93 10.76
CA GLY A 193 -10.15 -14.07 9.44
C GLY A 193 -9.89 -15.46 8.84
N ALA A 194 -8.66 -15.95 8.91
CA ALA A 194 -8.29 -17.29 8.45
C ALA A 194 -9.00 -18.40 9.24
N VAL A 195 -9.09 -18.26 10.57
CA VAL A 195 -9.82 -19.23 11.43
C VAL A 195 -11.31 -19.29 11.09
N LEU A 196 -11.94 -18.14 10.83
CA LEU A 196 -13.35 -18.07 10.46
C LEU A 196 -13.62 -18.75 9.10
N LEU A 197 -12.73 -18.53 8.11
CA LEU A 197 -12.80 -19.19 6.81
C LEU A 197 -12.67 -20.72 6.92
N LEU A 198 -11.78 -21.20 7.77
CA LEU A 198 -11.62 -22.64 8.03
C LEU A 198 -12.85 -23.22 8.68
N ARG A 199 -13.43 -22.53 9.68
CA ARG A 199 -14.65 -22.98 10.36
C ARG A 199 -15.82 -23.09 9.39
N ASP A 200 -15.99 -22.13 8.48
CA ASP A 200 -17.08 -22.14 7.51
C ASP A 200 -16.96 -23.26 6.47
N ARG A 201 -15.72 -23.66 6.14
CA ARG A 201 -15.46 -24.79 5.23
C ARG A 201 -15.58 -26.16 5.87
N LEU A 202 -15.48 -26.25 7.19
CA LEU A 202 -15.51 -27.50 7.95
C LEU A 202 -16.86 -27.78 8.64
N GLY A 203 -17.73 -26.75 8.70
CA GLY A 203 -19.05 -26.85 9.37
C GLY A 203 -20.17 -27.22 8.51
#